data_04ddd57e0f781ead80be9d986e3deb2e
#
_entry.id   04ddd57e0f781ead80be9d986e3deb2e
#
_cell.length_a   1.000
_cell.length_b   1.000
_cell.length_c   1.000
_cell.angle_alpha   90.00
_cell.angle_beta   90.00
_cell.angle_gamma   90.00
#
_symmetry.space_group_name_H-M   'P 1'
#
loop_
_entity.id
_entity.type
_entity.pdbx_description
1 polymer ?
#
loop_
_entity_poly.entity_id
_entity_poly.type
_entity_poly.pdbx_seq_one_letter_code
_entity_poly.pdbx_strand_id
1 'polypeptide(L)'
;FGSVPFVSEADLLGASLPAQKTRTELFAYIESELKAIEPDLADARKNEYGRADKAAAWALLARIYLNASVYTGTAKNTEAITYSKKVIDAGYSLISDYTKLMRADNNLNTSEFILTINFDGVKTQNWGGTTFLTHAPIGGSMNATQFGVDGGWGGLRTTKAFADKFTDITGATDKRAQIYTNGQSADISDLTKFTDGYAVTKFKNIKADGSAGSSLTWTDIDFPIFRLSE
;
A
#
# COMPACT_ATOMS: atom_id res chain seq x y z
N PHE A 1 -10.83 -14.14 6.41
CA PHE A 1 -11.21 -15.45 5.90
C PHE A 1 -10.96 -16.52 6.98
N GLY A 2 -11.78 -17.59 6.96
CA GLY A 2 -11.60 -18.76 7.85
C GLY A 2 -10.63 -19.77 7.25
N SER A 3 -11.13 -20.97 6.95
CA SER A 3 -10.36 -21.96 6.17
C SER A 3 -10.39 -21.58 4.69
N VAL A 4 -9.27 -21.73 4.00
CA VAL A 4 -9.11 -21.37 2.59
C VAL A 4 -8.63 -22.58 1.78
N PRO A 5 -9.09 -22.74 0.53
CA PRO A 5 -8.52 -23.72 -0.37
C PRO A 5 -7.02 -23.47 -0.54
N PHE A 6 -6.22 -24.53 -0.46
CA PHE A 6 -4.77 -24.42 -0.56
C PHE A 6 -4.27 -25.30 -1.70
N VAL A 7 -3.56 -24.68 -2.63
CA VAL A 7 -2.95 -25.34 -3.78
C VAL A 7 -1.45 -25.10 -3.72
N SER A 8 -0.68 -26.16 -3.86
CA SER A 8 0.78 -26.14 -3.94
C SER A 8 1.25 -26.46 -5.36
N GLU A 9 2.54 -26.32 -5.60
CA GLU A 9 3.16 -26.69 -6.87
C GLU A 9 3.07 -28.19 -7.19
N ALA A 10 2.84 -29.04 -6.16
CA ALA A 10 2.68 -30.47 -6.33
C ALA A 10 1.27 -30.89 -6.79
N ASP A 11 0.31 -29.96 -6.73
CA ASP A 11 -1.08 -30.25 -7.08
C ASP A 11 -1.28 -30.21 -8.60
N LEU A 12 -1.89 -31.25 -9.16
CA LEU A 12 -2.23 -31.31 -10.58
C LEU A 12 -3.47 -30.49 -10.88
N LEU A 13 -3.42 -29.69 -11.92
CA LEU A 13 -4.57 -28.90 -12.38
C LEU A 13 -5.75 -29.80 -12.77
N GLY A 14 -6.90 -29.54 -12.15
CA GLY A 14 -8.15 -30.24 -12.47
C GLY A 14 -8.27 -31.67 -11.92
N ALA A 15 -7.32 -32.14 -11.13
CA ALA A 15 -7.35 -33.51 -10.60
C ALA A 15 -8.35 -33.68 -9.44
N SER A 16 -8.48 -32.69 -8.58
CA SER A 16 -9.41 -32.70 -7.44
C SER A 16 -9.68 -31.29 -6.93
N LEU A 17 -10.71 -31.13 -6.10
CA LEU A 17 -10.91 -29.90 -5.37
C LEU A 17 -9.82 -29.79 -4.28
N PRO A 18 -9.14 -28.63 -4.14
CA PRO A 18 -8.08 -28.46 -3.16
C PRO A 18 -8.63 -28.58 -1.74
N ALA A 19 -7.86 -29.24 -0.87
CA ALA A 19 -8.16 -29.31 0.55
C ALA A 19 -8.07 -27.90 1.17
N GLN A 20 -8.91 -27.64 2.17
CA GLN A 20 -8.85 -26.40 2.92
C GLN A 20 -7.80 -26.48 4.04
N LYS A 21 -7.04 -25.39 4.21
CA LYS A 21 -6.21 -25.16 5.39
C LYS A 21 -6.89 -24.17 6.33
N THR A 22 -6.82 -24.45 7.61
CA THR A 22 -7.23 -23.51 8.66
C THR A 22 -6.28 -22.32 8.71
N ARG A 23 -6.70 -21.22 9.37
CA ARG A 23 -5.82 -20.05 9.59
C ARG A 23 -4.53 -20.41 10.31
N THR A 24 -4.59 -21.32 11.29
CA THR A 24 -3.42 -21.77 12.05
C THR A 24 -2.44 -22.57 11.17
N GLU A 25 -2.96 -23.48 10.35
CA GLU A 25 -2.11 -24.24 9.41
C GLU A 25 -1.50 -23.34 8.34
N LEU A 26 -2.27 -22.36 7.83
CA LEU A 26 -1.75 -21.41 6.86
C LEU A 26 -0.70 -20.47 7.47
N PHE A 27 -0.90 -20.04 8.72
CA PHE A 27 0.09 -19.26 9.45
C PHE A 27 1.40 -20.04 9.59
N ALA A 28 1.33 -21.31 10.04
CA ALA A 28 2.52 -22.16 10.20
C ALA A 28 3.23 -22.39 8.86
N TYR A 29 2.48 -22.58 7.78
CA TYR A 29 3.04 -22.72 6.44
C TYR A 29 3.79 -21.45 6.00
N ILE A 30 3.16 -20.26 6.09
CA ILE A 30 3.78 -19.00 5.71
C ILE A 30 5.04 -18.73 6.56
N GLU A 31 4.96 -18.98 7.88
CA GLU A 31 6.11 -18.84 8.78
C GLU A 31 7.28 -19.73 8.34
N SER A 32 6.99 -21.01 8.04
CA SER A 32 8.02 -21.98 7.63
C SER A 32 8.68 -21.60 6.30
N GLU A 33 7.88 -21.23 5.30
CA GLU A 33 8.38 -20.82 3.99
C GLU A 33 9.28 -19.59 4.08
N LEU A 34 8.82 -18.52 4.78
CA LEU A 34 9.61 -17.30 4.93
C LEU A 34 10.94 -17.53 5.64
N LYS A 35 10.96 -18.43 6.65
CA LYS A 35 12.21 -18.81 7.33
C LYS A 35 13.11 -19.66 6.46
N ALA A 36 12.55 -20.52 5.65
CA ALA A 36 13.32 -21.39 4.75
C ALA A 36 14.02 -20.58 3.65
N ILE A 37 13.34 -19.58 3.06
CA ILE A 37 13.91 -18.77 1.98
C ILE A 37 14.82 -17.63 2.48
N GLU A 38 14.73 -17.22 3.76
CA GLU A 38 15.51 -16.10 4.31
C GLU A 38 17.01 -16.19 3.99
N PRO A 39 17.70 -17.35 4.15
CA PRO A 39 19.13 -17.46 3.84
C PRO A 39 19.49 -17.20 2.38
N ASP A 40 18.58 -17.56 1.46
CA ASP A 40 18.80 -17.51 0.00
C ASP A 40 18.46 -16.15 -0.62
N LEU A 41 17.75 -15.28 0.14
CA LEU A 41 17.43 -13.93 -0.31
C LEU A 41 18.67 -13.03 -0.26
N ALA A 42 18.72 -12.08 -1.19
CA ALA A 42 19.70 -10.99 -1.15
C ALA A 42 19.64 -10.26 0.19
N ASP A 43 20.78 -9.78 0.68
CA ASP A 43 20.82 -8.97 1.90
C ASP A 43 19.92 -7.74 1.77
N ALA A 44 19.42 -7.27 2.91
CA ALA A 44 18.54 -6.11 2.96
C ALA A 44 19.13 -4.92 2.20
N ARG A 45 18.33 -4.30 1.32
CA ARG A 45 18.71 -3.18 0.46
C ARG A 45 19.79 -3.51 -0.61
N LYS A 46 20.00 -4.78 -0.93
CA LYS A 46 21.01 -5.21 -1.92
C LYS A 46 20.40 -5.84 -3.17
N ASN A 47 19.09 -6.05 -3.20
CA ASN A 47 18.42 -6.52 -4.41
C ASN A 47 18.07 -5.35 -5.35
N GLU A 48 17.67 -5.66 -6.57
CA GLU A 48 17.10 -4.69 -7.49
C GLU A 48 15.81 -4.09 -6.90
N TYR A 49 15.57 -2.81 -7.15
CA TYR A 49 14.36 -2.13 -6.69
C TYR A 49 13.10 -2.86 -7.15
N GLY A 50 12.13 -3.04 -6.23
CA GLY A 50 10.90 -3.78 -6.46
C GLY A 50 11.03 -5.30 -6.35
N ARG A 51 12.22 -5.84 -6.11
CA ARG A 51 12.43 -7.26 -5.82
C ARG A 51 12.58 -7.50 -4.32
N ALA A 52 11.95 -8.57 -3.85
CA ALA A 52 12.04 -8.96 -2.44
C ALA A 52 13.48 -9.30 -2.04
N ASP A 53 13.87 -8.83 -0.87
CA ASP A 53 15.11 -9.15 -0.18
C ASP A 53 14.83 -9.62 1.25
N LYS A 54 15.86 -9.81 2.07
CA LYS A 54 15.69 -10.21 3.48
C LYS A 54 14.79 -9.25 4.27
N ALA A 55 14.85 -7.94 4.00
CA ALA A 55 14.01 -6.98 4.73
C ALA A 55 12.53 -7.15 4.40
N ALA A 56 12.18 -7.49 3.16
CA ALA A 56 10.80 -7.80 2.78
C ALA A 56 10.27 -9.03 3.53
N ALA A 57 11.07 -10.09 3.64
CA ALA A 57 10.71 -11.28 4.41
C ALA A 57 10.55 -10.95 5.91
N TRP A 58 11.46 -10.15 6.47
CA TRP A 58 11.38 -9.72 7.88
C TRP A 58 10.15 -8.85 8.16
N ALA A 59 9.83 -7.92 7.27
CA ALA A 59 8.65 -7.07 7.40
C ALA A 59 7.36 -7.90 7.37
N LEU A 60 7.28 -8.91 6.48
CA LEU A 60 6.14 -9.81 6.43
C LEU A 60 6.06 -10.68 7.70
N LEU A 61 7.18 -11.23 8.18
CA LEU A 61 7.23 -11.98 9.43
C LEU A 61 6.81 -11.12 10.62
N ALA A 62 7.29 -9.88 10.73
CA ALA A 62 6.89 -8.95 11.78
C ALA A 62 5.36 -8.73 11.77
N ARG A 63 4.77 -8.50 10.58
CA ARG A 63 3.33 -8.30 10.41
C ARG A 63 2.50 -9.52 10.80
N ILE A 64 2.88 -10.74 10.40
CA ILE A 64 2.14 -11.95 10.77
C ILE A 64 2.28 -12.27 12.26
N TYR A 65 3.45 -12.04 12.86
CA TYR A 65 3.66 -12.24 14.30
C TYR A 65 2.88 -11.26 15.16
N LEU A 66 2.81 -9.98 14.76
CA LEU A 66 1.99 -8.98 15.44
C LEU A 66 0.52 -9.41 15.52
N ASN A 67 0.03 -10.08 14.50
CA ASN A 67 -1.35 -10.55 14.40
C ASN A 67 -1.53 -12.03 14.74
N ALA A 68 -0.50 -12.71 15.25
CA ALA A 68 -0.52 -14.17 15.48
C ALA A 68 -1.66 -14.62 16.40
N SER A 69 -1.98 -13.84 17.45
CA SER A 69 -3.09 -14.17 18.36
C SER A 69 -4.45 -14.22 17.64
N VAL A 70 -4.66 -13.38 16.63
CA VAL A 70 -5.90 -13.38 15.82
C VAL A 70 -5.97 -14.62 14.92
N TYR A 71 -4.83 -15.08 14.40
CA TYR A 71 -4.77 -16.18 13.45
C TYR A 71 -4.74 -17.55 14.13
N THR A 72 -4.04 -17.65 15.28
CA THR A 72 -3.72 -18.92 15.92
C THR A 72 -4.27 -19.07 17.34
N GLY A 73 -4.76 -17.98 17.93
CA GLY A 73 -5.10 -17.92 19.37
C GLY A 73 -3.89 -17.70 20.29
N THR A 74 -2.66 -17.68 19.75
CA THR A 74 -1.43 -17.52 20.55
C THR A 74 -0.64 -16.30 20.09
N ALA A 75 -0.28 -15.41 21.02
CA ALA A 75 0.52 -14.24 20.72
C ALA A 75 1.99 -14.60 20.44
N LYS A 76 2.63 -13.89 19.50
CA LYS A 76 4.05 -13.99 19.14
C LYS A 76 4.74 -12.62 19.15
N ASN A 77 4.52 -11.86 20.22
CA ASN A 77 4.99 -10.47 20.32
C ASN A 77 6.53 -10.36 20.33
N THR A 78 7.22 -11.33 20.95
CA THR A 78 8.69 -11.35 20.99
C THR A 78 9.26 -11.51 19.59
N GLU A 79 8.69 -12.40 18.79
CA GLU A 79 9.08 -12.60 17.40
C GLU A 79 8.76 -11.35 16.55
N ALA A 80 7.60 -10.71 16.77
CA ALA A 80 7.26 -9.47 16.10
C ALA A 80 8.31 -8.38 16.35
N ILE A 81 8.71 -8.18 17.61
CA ILE A 81 9.77 -7.22 18.01
C ILE A 81 11.10 -7.60 17.36
N THR A 82 11.47 -8.87 17.37
CA THR A 82 12.73 -9.35 16.80
C THR A 82 12.84 -9.04 15.31
N TYR A 83 11.79 -9.34 14.54
CA TYR A 83 11.82 -9.11 13.10
C TYR A 83 11.65 -7.64 12.73
N SER A 84 10.85 -6.87 13.47
CA SER A 84 10.78 -5.40 13.32
C SER A 84 12.16 -4.76 13.58
N LYS A 85 12.88 -5.23 14.61
CA LYS A 85 14.23 -4.73 14.90
C LYS A 85 15.23 -5.05 13.78
N LYS A 86 15.17 -6.24 13.17
CA LYS A 86 16.01 -6.56 12.00
C LYS A 86 15.80 -5.55 10.86
N VAL A 87 14.54 -5.14 10.59
CA VAL A 87 14.24 -4.13 9.56
C VAL A 87 14.80 -2.76 9.94
N ILE A 88 14.61 -2.33 11.18
CA ILE A 88 15.14 -1.03 11.67
C ILE A 88 16.65 -0.99 11.57
N ASP A 89 17.33 -2.06 12.02
CA ASP A 89 18.78 -2.16 12.02
C ASP A 89 19.38 -2.30 10.60
N ALA A 90 18.56 -2.60 9.58
CA ALA A 90 19.00 -2.67 8.18
C ALA A 90 19.29 -1.30 7.52
N GLY A 91 19.13 -0.21 8.26
CA GLY A 91 19.52 1.12 7.82
C GLY A 91 18.52 1.81 6.89
N TYR A 92 17.25 1.48 7.01
CA TYR A 92 16.17 2.28 6.43
C TYR A 92 15.96 3.57 7.24
N SER A 93 15.46 4.62 6.60
CA SER A 93 15.13 5.90 7.25
C SER A 93 13.83 6.47 6.69
N LEU A 94 13.08 7.17 7.54
CA LEU A 94 11.83 7.81 7.14
C LEU A 94 12.10 8.97 6.18
N ILE A 95 11.25 9.13 5.19
CA ILE A 95 11.21 10.32 4.33
C ILE A 95 10.62 11.48 5.14
N SER A 96 11.37 12.57 5.22
CA SER A 96 11.00 13.76 6.01
C SER A 96 9.72 14.45 5.51
N ASP A 97 9.45 14.39 4.21
CA ASP A 97 8.26 14.97 3.59
C ASP A 97 7.28 13.88 3.18
N TYR A 98 6.28 13.64 4.03
CA TYR A 98 5.24 12.63 3.80
C TYR A 98 4.52 12.80 2.44
N THR A 99 4.41 14.03 1.94
CA THR A 99 3.69 14.29 0.69
C THR A 99 4.37 13.70 -0.54
N LYS A 100 5.65 13.34 -0.45
CA LYS A 100 6.44 12.74 -1.52
C LYS A 100 6.25 11.23 -1.65
N LEU A 101 5.71 10.56 -0.62
CA LEU A 101 5.63 9.10 -0.59
C LEU A 101 4.73 8.49 -1.66
N MET A 102 3.70 9.23 -2.11
CA MET A 102 2.71 8.74 -3.08
C MET A 102 2.64 9.66 -4.31
N ARG A 103 3.81 10.03 -4.84
CA ARG A 103 3.96 10.85 -6.04
C ARG A 103 4.46 10.02 -7.23
N ALA A 104 4.40 10.57 -8.43
CA ALA A 104 4.80 9.92 -9.68
C ALA A 104 6.29 9.49 -9.73
N ASP A 105 7.12 10.10 -8.91
CA ASP A 105 8.56 9.82 -8.76
C ASP A 105 8.90 9.18 -7.41
N ASN A 106 7.94 8.47 -6.80
CA ASN A 106 8.13 7.89 -5.48
C ASN A 106 9.09 6.68 -5.45
N ASN A 107 9.42 6.11 -6.61
CA ASN A 107 10.50 5.15 -6.78
C ASN A 107 11.88 5.68 -6.30
N LEU A 108 12.01 6.99 -6.13
CA LEU A 108 13.22 7.62 -5.57
C LEU A 108 13.28 7.55 -4.03
N ASN A 109 12.18 7.17 -3.36
CA ASN A 109 12.09 7.09 -1.89
C ASN A 109 12.64 5.76 -1.33
N THR A 110 13.75 5.28 -1.88
CA THR A 110 14.36 3.98 -1.53
C THR A 110 14.88 3.89 -0.10
N SER A 111 15.00 5.02 0.60
CA SER A 111 15.39 5.02 2.02
C SER A 111 14.30 4.53 2.96
N GLU A 112 13.02 4.66 2.60
CA GLU A 112 11.89 4.24 3.44
C GLU A 112 11.21 2.98 2.89
N PHE A 113 11.15 2.80 1.56
CA PHE A 113 10.47 1.69 0.94
C PHE A 113 11.25 0.39 1.06
N ILE A 114 10.59 -0.67 1.52
CA ILE A 114 11.18 -2.00 1.70
C ILE A 114 10.81 -2.89 0.51
N LEU A 115 9.54 -2.92 0.15
CA LEU A 115 9.03 -3.66 -1.00
C LEU A 115 7.89 -2.90 -1.65
N THR A 116 7.92 -2.81 -2.98
CA THR A 116 6.92 -2.10 -3.78
C THR A 116 6.37 -3.00 -4.88
N ILE A 117 5.12 -2.71 -5.31
CA ILE A 117 4.63 -3.11 -6.62
C ILE A 117 4.91 -1.92 -7.54
N ASN A 118 5.76 -2.14 -8.53
CA ASN A 118 6.23 -1.06 -9.40
C ASN A 118 5.22 -0.77 -10.50
N PHE A 119 4.98 0.52 -10.74
CA PHE A 119 4.14 1.04 -11.80
C PHE A 119 4.94 2.00 -12.68
N ASP A 120 4.64 1.95 -13.98
CA ASP A 120 5.23 2.80 -15.00
C ASP A 120 4.13 3.11 -16.01
N GLY A 121 3.77 4.36 -16.16
CA GLY A 121 2.66 4.80 -17.00
C GLY A 121 2.80 4.48 -18.49
N VAL A 122 3.98 3.97 -18.91
CA VAL A 122 4.24 3.54 -20.28
C VAL A 122 4.17 2.01 -20.41
N LYS A 123 4.71 1.28 -19.42
CA LYS A 123 4.90 -0.19 -19.52
C LYS A 123 3.85 -0.99 -18.76
N THR A 124 3.32 -0.47 -17.65
CA THR A 124 2.37 -1.18 -16.79
C THR A 124 0.96 -0.61 -16.89
N GLN A 125 0.44 -0.54 -18.10
CA GLN A 125 -0.87 0.05 -18.38
C GLN A 125 -2.00 -0.88 -17.94
N ASN A 126 -2.70 -0.50 -16.87
CA ASN A 126 -3.88 -1.21 -16.38
C ASN A 126 -4.79 -0.27 -15.57
N TRP A 127 -6.08 -0.60 -15.49
CA TRP A 127 -7.10 0.21 -14.80
C TRP A 127 -7.15 -0.01 -13.29
N GLY A 128 -6.37 -0.94 -12.76
CA GLY A 128 -6.26 -1.25 -11.34
C GLY A 128 -5.09 -0.57 -10.65
N GLY A 129 -4.76 -1.06 -9.44
CA GLY A 129 -3.61 -0.61 -8.67
C GLY A 129 -3.59 0.88 -8.40
N THR A 130 -2.46 1.52 -8.59
CA THR A 130 -2.29 2.94 -8.33
C THR A 130 -2.97 3.82 -9.37
N THR A 131 -3.23 3.32 -10.58
CA THR A 131 -4.10 4.01 -11.57
C THR A 131 -5.50 4.23 -11.00
N PHE A 132 -6.10 3.19 -10.40
CA PHE A 132 -7.38 3.34 -9.71
C PHE A 132 -7.29 4.36 -8.56
N LEU A 133 -6.24 4.30 -7.74
CA LEU A 133 -6.07 5.16 -6.57
C LEU A 133 -5.86 6.63 -6.94
N THR A 134 -5.37 6.93 -8.14
CA THR A 134 -5.21 8.31 -8.63
C THR A 134 -6.47 8.86 -9.28
N HIS A 135 -7.21 8.06 -10.05
CA HIS A 135 -8.39 8.52 -10.79
C HIS A 135 -9.68 8.48 -9.97
N ALA A 136 -9.87 7.43 -9.15
CA ALA A 136 -11.12 7.23 -8.41
C ALA A 136 -11.49 8.37 -7.45
N PRO A 137 -10.55 9.06 -6.77
CA PRO A 137 -10.89 10.17 -5.88
C PRO A 137 -11.09 11.52 -6.59
N ILE A 138 -10.90 11.60 -7.89
CA ILE A 138 -11.02 12.84 -8.66
C ILE A 138 -12.40 12.91 -9.31
N GLY A 139 -13.06 14.06 -9.21
CA GLY A 139 -14.40 14.25 -9.80
C GLY A 139 -14.98 15.63 -9.52
N GLY A 140 -16.24 15.83 -9.90
CA GLY A 140 -16.93 17.10 -9.69
C GLY A 140 -16.20 18.29 -10.31
N SER A 141 -15.95 19.33 -9.52
CA SER A 141 -15.24 20.54 -9.94
C SER A 141 -13.71 20.46 -9.82
N MET A 142 -13.16 19.30 -9.45
CA MET A 142 -11.71 19.12 -9.32
C MET A 142 -11.03 19.20 -10.69
N ASN A 143 -9.94 19.97 -10.78
CA ASN A 143 -9.12 20.00 -11.99
C ASN A 143 -8.24 18.77 -12.05
N ALA A 144 -8.59 17.79 -12.88
CA ALA A 144 -7.93 16.49 -12.97
C ALA A 144 -6.42 16.60 -13.25
N THR A 145 -5.99 17.56 -14.08
CA THR A 145 -4.57 17.72 -14.43
C THR A 145 -3.70 18.16 -13.26
N GLN A 146 -4.27 18.81 -12.24
CA GLN A 146 -3.55 19.14 -10.99
C GLN A 146 -3.23 17.91 -10.15
N PHE A 147 -3.87 16.78 -10.45
CA PHE A 147 -3.62 15.49 -9.81
C PHE A 147 -2.86 14.52 -10.74
N GLY A 148 -2.47 14.99 -11.93
CA GLY A 148 -1.70 14.23 -12.92
C GLY A 148 -2.50 13.18 -13.67
N VAL A 149 -3.81 13.41 -13.85
CA VAL A 149 -4.72 12.51 -14.57
C VAL A 149 -5.51 13.26 -15.66
N ASP A 150 -5.91 12.54 -16.71
CA ASP A 150 -6.70 13.08 -17.84
C ASP A 150 -8.19 13.22 -17.49
N GLY A 151 -8.68 12.52 -16.46
CA GLY A 151 -10.04 12.58 -15.98
C GLY A 151 -10.22 11.89 -14.65
N GLY A 152 -11.29 12.20 -13.95
CA GLY A 152 -11.64 11.57 -12.68
C GLY A 152 -12.82 10.60 -12.82
N TRP A 153 -12.87 9.61 -11.92
CA TRP A 153 -13.96 8.62 -11.92
C TRP A 153 -15.04 8.92 -10.88
N GLY A 154 -14.83 9.91 -10.00
CA GLY A 154 -15.84 10.41 -9.06
C GLY A 154 -16.36 9.37 -8.07
N GLY A 155 -15.53 8.40 -7.65
CA GLY A 155 -15.97 7.27 -6.83
C GLY A 155 -15.46 7.26 -5.39
N LEU A 156 -14.16 7.45 -5.19
CA LEU A 156 -13.52 7.23 -3.89
C LEU A 156 -13.55 8.49 -3.01
N ARG A 157 -14.23 8.39 -1.87
CA ARG A 157 -14.35 9.47 -0.88
C ARG A 157 -14.13 8.92 0.52
N THR A 158 -13.77 9.79 1.46
CA THR A 158 -13.67 9.41 2.86
C THR A 158 -14.94 9.74 3.61
N THR A 159 -15.22 8.97 4.66
CA THR A 159 -16.29 9.27 5.61
C THR A 159 -15.88 10.40 6.55
N LYS A 160 -16.86 11.10 7.12
CA LYS A 160 -16.67 12.09 8.17
C LYS A 160 -15.87 11.51 9.36
N ALA A 161 -16.15 10.28 9.77
CA ALA A 161 -15.47 9.62 10.89
C ALA A 161 -13.95 9.49 10.67
N PHE A 162 -13.49 9.33 9.42
CA PHE A 162 -12.06 9.36 9.11
C PHE A 162 -11.51 10.80 9.07
N ALA A 163 -12.25 11.73 8.43
CA ALA A 163 -11.84 13.13 8.34
C ALA A 163 -11.65 13.75 9.74
N ASP A 164 -12.54 13.45 10.68
CA ASP A 164 -12.50 13.94 12.07
C ASP A 164 -11.30 13.41 12.90
N LYS A 165 -10.51 12.44 12.36
CA LYS A 165 -9.25 12.02 12.99
C LYS A 165 -8.13 13.06 12.83
N PHE A 166 -8.30 14.01 11.94
CA PHE A 166 -7.36 15.11 11.75
C PHE A 166 -7.91 16.36 12.43
N THR A 167 -7.13 16.92 13.36
CA THR A 167 -7.47 18.22 13.98
C THR A 167 -7.40 19.36 12.99
N ASP A 168 -6.59 19.20 11.95
CA ASP A 168 -6.47 20.13 10.83
C ASP A 168 -6.54 19.33 9.51
N ILE A 169 -7.70 19.39 8.86
CA ILE A 169 -7.97 18.68 7.62
C ILE A 169 -7.25 19.31 6.39
N THR A 170 -6.72 20.53 6.54
CA THR A 170 -6.01 21.22 5.44
C THR A 170 -4.63 20.62 5.17
N GLY A 171 -4.11 19.82 6.10
CA GLY A 171 -2.76 19.26 6.01
C GLY A 171 -1.65 20.27 6.34
N ALA A 172 -1.98 21.45 6.89
CA ALA A 172 -0.96 22.41 7.31
C ALA A 172 -0.17 21.89 8.52
N THR A 173 -0.86 21.31 9.49
CA THR A 173 -0.28 20.73 10.71
C THR A 173 0.14 19.29 10.51
N ASP A 174 -0.76 18.43 10.02
CA ASP A 174 -0.51 17.01 9.76
C ASP A 174 -0.50 16.75 8.26
N LYS A 175 0.67 16.54 7.67
CA LYS A 175 0.85 16.30 6.23
C LYS A 175 0.19 15.01 5.71
N ARG A 176 -0.30 14.13 6.61
CA ARG A 176 -1.08 12.95 6.23
C ARG A 176 -2.51 13.30 5.84
N ALA A 177 -3.03 14.46 6.24
CA ALA A 177 -4.34 14.97 5.84
C ALA A 177 -4.33 15.44 4.38
N GLN A 178 -4.13 14.52 3.45
CA GLN A 178 -4.18 14.79 2.01
C GLN A 178 -5.61 14.62 1.50
N ILE A 179 -6.47 15.57 1.90
CA ILE A 179 -7.91 15.52 1.71
C ILE A 179 -8.35 16.78 0.97
N TYR A 180 -9.12 16.61 -0.08
CA TYR A 180 -9.71 17.70 -0.84
C TYR A 180 -11.13 17.95 -0.35
N THR A 181 -11.43 19.20 0.03
CA THR A 181 -12.70 19.59 0.66
C THR A 181 -13.47 20.64 -0.13
N ASN A 182 -12.84 21.28 -1.12
CA ASN A 182 -13.45 22.39 -1.85
C ASN A 182 -14.67 21.93 -2.66
N GLY A 183 -15.84 22.48 -2.34
CA GLY A 183 -17.11 22.10 -2.97
C GLY A 183 -17.65 20.74 -2.54
N GLN A 184 -17.13 20.16 -1.44
CA GLN A 184 -17.58 18.86 -0.89
C GLN A 184 -18.07 19.00 0.55
N SER A 185 -18.98 18.11 0.94
CA SER A 185 -19.51 17.96 2.30
C SER A 185 -18.79 16.83 3.04
N ALA A 186 -18.59 16.96 4.35
CA ALA A 186 -18.14 15.85 5.18
C ALA A 186 -19.20 14.76 5.32
N ASP A 187 -20.48 15.15 5.32
CA ASP A 187 -21.60 14.23 5.45
C ASP A 187 -21.97 13.65 4.09
N ILE A 188 -22.20 12.34 4.07
CA ILE A 188 -22.63 11.59 2.87
C ILE A 188 -24.12 11.30 3.05
N SER A 189 -24.97 12.14 2.45
CA SER A 189 -26.42 11.97 2.45
C SER A 189 -26.90 11.20 1.22
N ASP A 190 -26.19 11.29 0.12
CA ASP A 190 -26.47 10.61 -1.14
C ASP A 190 -25.18 9.98 -1.72
N LEU A 191 -25.11 8.66 -1.71
CA LEU A 191 -23.94 7.93 -2.21
C LEU A 191 -23.67 8.13 -3.71
N THR A 192 -24.67 8.57 -4.47
CA THR A 192 -24.52 8.82 -5.92
C THR A 192 -23.92 10.19 -6.23
N LYS A 193 -23.90 11.10 -5.25
CA LYS A 193 -23.32 12.43 -5.40
C LYS A 193 -21.86 12.43 -4.96
N PHE A 194 -20.95 12.71 -5.88
CA PHE A 194 -19.53 12.78 -5.57
C PHE A 194 -19.18 13.89 -4.57
N THR A 195 -19.96 14.96 -4.51
CA THR A 195 -19.78 16.07 -3.56
C THR A 195 -20.13 15.73 -2.12
N ASP A 196 -20.76 14.59 -1.88
CA ASP A 196 -21.07 14.06 -0.54
C ASP A 196 -19.92 13.13 -0.10
N GLY A 197 -19.16 13.56 0.90
CA GLY A 197 -17.88 12.99 1.32
C GLY A 197 -16.69 13.75 0.72
N TYR A 198 -15.54 13.72 1.41
CA TYR A 198 -14.33 14.37 0.95
C TYR A 198 -13.47 13.43 0.08
N ALA A 199 -12.85 13.97 -0.97
CA ALA A 199 -11.93 13.19 -1.80
C ALA A 199 -10.58 13.00 -1.11
N VAL A 200 -10.06 11.75 -1.14
CA VAL A 200 -8.73 11.43 -0.59
C VAL A 200 -7.70 11.52 -1.70
N THR A 201 -6.90 12.56 -1.70
CA THR A 201 -5.92 12.88 -2.74
C THR A 201 -4.48 12.49 -2.36
N LYS A 202 -4.34 11.42 -1.60
CA LYS A 202 -3.04 10.90 -1.15
C LYS A 202 -2.14 10.48 -2.32
N PHE A 203 -2.73 9.83 -3.33
CA PHE A 203 -2.03 9.42 -4.54
C PHE A 203 -2.21 10.49 -5.61
N LYS A 204 -1.09 11.04 -6.10
CA LYS A 204 -1.09 12.06 -7.16
C LYS A 204 -0.02 11.71 -8.18
N ASN A 205 -0.42 11.54 -9.44
CA ASN A 205 0.51 11.25 -10.52
C ASN A 205 1.27 12.52 -10.98
N ILE A 206 1.74 13.27 -9.98
CA ILE A 206 2.56 14.49 -10.09
C ILE A 206 3.87 14.19 -9.37
N LYS A 207 4.99 14.56 -9.97
CA LYS A 207 6.34 14.44 -9.38
C LYS A 207 6.56 15.47 -8.27
N ALA A 208 7.63 15.29 -7.51
CA ALA A 208 7.99 16.20 -6.42
C ALA A 208 8.28 17.64 -6.89
N ASP A 209 8.71 17.81 -8.14
CA ASP A 209 8.95 19.11 -8.79
C ASP A 209 7.69 19.78 -9.36
N GLY A 210 6.53 19.12 -9.27
CA GLY A 210 5.25 19.61 -9.77
C GLY A 210 4.92 19.22 -11.22
N SER A 211 5.83 18.57 -11.94
CA SER A 211 5.56 18.05 -13.29
C SER A 211 4.69 16.80 -13.24
N ALA A 212 3.94 16.55 -14.32
CA ALA A 212 3.12 15.34 -14.44
C ALA A 212 3.99 14.08 -14.55
N GLY A 213 3.41 12.91 -14.24
CA GLY A 213 3.97 11.62 -14.59
C GLY A 213 4.12 11.41 -16.09
N SER A 214 4.60 10.25 -16.49
CA SER A 214 4.86 9.90 -17.91
C SER A 214 3.59 9.82 -18.75
N SER A 215 2.44 9.55 -18.13
CA SER A 215 1.13 9.49 -18.75
C SER A 215 0.08 10.09 -17.82
N LEU A 216 -0.94 10.73 -18.38
CA LEU A 216 -2.10 11.20 -17.60
C LEU A 216 -3.16 10.11 -17.43
N THR A 217 -3.14 9.07 -18.26
CA THR A 217 -4.08 7.94 -18.19
C THR A 217 -3.55 6.85 -17.27
N TRP A 218 -2.24 6.59 -17.27
CA TRP A 218 -1.59 5.56 -16.49
C TRP A 218 -0.61 6.16 -15.48
N THR A 219 -0.56 5.57 -14.29
CA THR A 219 0.25 6.14 -13.20
C THR A 219 1.68 5.60 -13.17
N ASP A 220 2.61 6.44 -12.73
CA ASP A 220 4.00 6.05 -12.42
C ASP A 220 4.17 5.71 -10.93
N ILE A 221 3.13 5.82 -10.11
CA ILE A 221 3.25 5.71 -8.66
C ILE A 221 3.39 4.24 -8.26
N ASP A 222 4.51 3.89 -7.67
CA ASP A 222 4.70 2.59 -7.04
C ASP A 222 3.83 2.43 -5.79
N PHE A 223 3.28 1.23 -5.60
CA PHE A 223 2.53 0.92 -4.39
C PHE A 223 3.44 0.25 -3.34
N PRO A 224 3.78 0.93 -2.24
CA PRO A 224 4.60 0.32 -1.20
C PRO A 224 3.80 -0.73 -0.41
N ILE A 225 4.23 -1.99 -0.50
CA ILE A 225 3.69 -3.10 0.30
C ILE A 225 4.19 -3.00 1.73
N PHE A 226 5.49 -2.68 1.87
CA PHE A 226 6.16 -2.49 3.16
C PHE A 226 7.00 -1.22 3.16
N ARG A 227 6.88 -0.45 4.24
CA ARG A 227 7.67 0.74 4.54
C ARG A 227 8.20 0.66 5.97
N LEU A 228 9.31 1.35 6.24
CA LEU A 228 9.87 1.43 7.60
C LEU A 228 8.85 1.96 8.63
N SER A 229 7.98 2.87 8.23
CA SER A 229 6.98 3.52 9.12
C SER A 229 5.90 2.56 9.65
N GLU A 230 5.77 1.36 9.10
CA GLU A 230 4.81 0.34 9.56
C GLU A 230 5.31 -0.42 10.76
#